data_5fe5725b3937cdc8a0c16f4b0bf8a76a
#
_entry.id   5fe5725b3937cdc8a0c16f4b0bf8a76a
#
_cell.length_a   1.000
_cell.length_b   1.000
_cell.length_c   1.000
_cell.angle_alpha   90.00
_cell.angle_beta   90.00
_cell.angle_gamma   90.00
#
_symmetry.space_group_name_H-M   'P 1'
#
loop_
_entity.id
_entity.type
_entity.pdbx_description
1 polymer ?
#
loop_
_entity_poly.entity_id
_entity_poly.type
_entity_poly.pdbx_seq_one_letter_code
_entity_poly.pdbx_strand_id
1 'polypeptide(L)'
;MRYPVSLWGVLALIVLTATGPAQAQSGYDRRGGDYQNFQIRNGDPAVCASRCERDAHCHAWSFSYPRTANTLATCWLKNKVPPRLEDKCCVSGVRGAGVFEPRRGPIEYSIDRLGGDYRFFEVVANPSGAACKVACEAENKCRAWTYVRAGYITPFPRCYLKDRITPPRHKPCCISGVVR
;
A
#
# COMPACT_ATOMS: atom_id res chain seq x y z
N MET A 1 57.25 25.53 37.29
CA MET A 1 56.14 24.65 37.37
C MET A 1 55.20 25.00 36.24
N ARG A 2 55.09 24.15 35.20
CA ARG A 2 54.20 24.36 34.01
C ARG A 2 53.12 23.35 34.09
N TYR A 3 51.86 23.77 34.15
CA TYR A 3 50.68 22.89 34.09
C TYR A 3 50.31 22.65 32.64
N PRO A 4 49.97 21.41 32.20
CA PRO A 4 49.50 21.16 30.88
C PRO A 4 48.00 21.46 30.78
N VAL A 5 47.60 22.20 29.74
CA VAL A 5 46.21 22.48 29.37
C VAL A 5 45.68 21.26 28.65
N SER A 6 44.70 20.56 29.25
CA SER A 6 43.96 19.46 28.62
C SER A 6 42.91 20.02 27.67
N LEU A 7 43.11 19.82 26.38
CA LEU A 7 42.11 20.05 25.36
C LEU A 7 41.08 18.87 25.36
N TRP A 8 39.94 19.12 25.93
CA TRP A 8 38.79 18.21 25.80
C TRP A 8 38.13 18.47 24.45
N GLY A 9 38.37 17.56 23.49
CA GLY A 9 37.69 17.56 22.22
C GLY A 9 36.23 17.15 22.41
N VAL A 10 35.29 18.07 22.21
CA VAL A 10 33.86 17.77 22.14
C VAL A 10 33.59 17.10 20.78
N LEU A 11 33.42 15.79 20.80
CA LEU A 11 32.91 15.04 19.62
C LEU A 11 31.43 15.38 19.47
N ALA A 12 31.10 16.27 18.54
CA ALA A 12 29.73 16.50 18.13
C ALA A 12 29.24 15.29 17.31
N LEU A 13 28.38 14.46 17.90
CA LEU A 13 27.65 13.41 17.18
C LEU A 13 26.65 14.09 16.25
N ILE A 14 26.96 14.14 14.95
CA ILE A 14 26.01 14.52 13.91
C ILE A 14 25.06 13.32 13.71
N VAL A 15 23.88 13.39 14.32
CA VAL A 15 22.79 12.46 14.03
C VAL A 15 22.24 12.84 12.65
N LEU A 16 22.68 12.15 11.60
CA LEU A 16 22.05 12.22 10.29
C LEU A 16 20.67 11.55 10.39
N THR A 17 19.63 12.33 10.57
CA THR A 17 18.26 11.86 10.34
C THR A 17 18.07 11.65 8.84
N ALA A 18 18.15 10.41 8.39
CA ALA A 18 17.79 10.04 7.03
C ALA A 18 16.28 10.26 6.84
N THR A 19 15.88 11.45 6.40
CA THR A 19 14.54 11.69 5.89
C THR A 19 14.46 11.06 4.51
N GLY A 20 14.10 9.77 4.46
CA GLY A 20 13.75 9.11 3.21
C GLY A 20 12.57 9.84 2.54
N PRO A 21 12.46 9.79 1.21
CA PRO A 21 11.36 10.43 0.49
C PRO A 21 10.02 9.94 1.05
N ALA A 22 9.10 10.88 1.28
CA ALA A 22 7.77 10.58 1.80
C ALA A 22 6.99 9.77 0.76
N GLN A 23 6.96 8.45 0.91
CA GLN A 23 6.26 7.55 0.00
C GLN A 23 4.75 7.52 0.29
N ALA A 24 3.97 7.29 -0.77
CA ALA A 24 2.55 7.00 -0.60
C ALA A 24 2.36 5.70 0.20
N GLN A 25 1.41 5.71 1.11
CA GLN A 25 1.20 4.60 2.05
C GLN A 25 -0.16 3.96 1.87
N SER A 26 -0.14 2.65 1.69
CA SER A 26 -1.34 1.78 1.75
C SER A 26 -1.82 1.64 3.20
N GLY A 27 -3.15 1.62 3.38
CA GLY A 27 -3.77 1.54 4.71
C GLY A 27 -3.87 2.88 5.44
N TYR A 28 -3.71 3.99 4.72
CA TYR A 28 -3.84 5.34 5.26
C TYR A 28 -4.69 6.23 4.37
N ASP A 29 -5.52 7.05 4.99
CA ASP A 29 -6.24 8.16 4.39
C ASP A 29 -5.69 9.51 4.88
N ARG A 30 -6.02 10.58 4.13
CA ARG A 30 -5.79 11.98 4.51
C ARG A 30 -7.10 12.74 4.35
N ARG A 31 -7.90 12.80 5.42
CA ARG A 31 -9.24 13.38 5.37
C ARG A 31 -9.21 14.90 5.31
N GLY A 32 -10.00 15.47 4.39
CA GLY A 32 -10.18 16.90 4.21
C GLY A 32 -9.22 17.53 3.21
N GLY A 33 -9.49 18.80 2.89
CA GLY A 33 -8.76 19.54 1.86
C GLY A 33 -9.08 19.14 0.43
N ASP A 34 -10.15 18.38 0.22
CA ASP A 34 -10.58 17.91 -1.09
C ASP A 34 -11.11 19.08 -1.91
N TYR A 35 -10.57 19.28 -3.12
CA TYR A 35 -11.07 20.26 -4.07
C TYR A 35 -11.57 19.59 -5.37
N GLN A 36 -11.14 18.35 -5.64
CA GLN A 36 -11.57 17.56 -6.79
C GLN A 36 -11.57 16.08 -6.45
N ASN A 37 -12.51 15.34 -7.04
CA ASN A 37 -12.49 13.89 -7.04
C ASN A 37 -12.87 13.35 -8.42
N PHE A 38 -12.45 12.11 -8.72
CA PHE A 38 -12.81 11.41 -9.93
C PHE A 38 -12.70 9.90 -9.75
N GLN A 39 -13.44 9.16 -10.56
CA GLN A 39 -13.44 7.71 -10.55
C GLN A 39 -12.31 7.13 -11.39
N ILE A 40 -11.73 6.02 -10.92
CA ILE A 40 -10.65 5.29 -11.60
C ILE A 40 -11.12 3.87 -11.91
N ARG A 41 -11.23 3.54 -13.20
CA ARG A 41 -11.73 2.24 -13.67
C ARG A 41 -10.77 1.09 -13.39
N ASN A 42 -9.48 1.30 -13.52
CA ASN A 42 -8.46 0.27 -13.32
C ASN A 42 -8.05 0.07 -11.86
N GLY A 43 -8.55 0.90 -10.94
CA GLY A 43 -8.28 0.78 -9.51
C GLY A 43 -6.81 0.95 -9.13
N ASP A 44 -6.03 1.70 -9.91
CA ASP A 44 -4.61 1.93 -9.69
C ASP A 44 -4.37 3.28 -8.97
N PRO A 45 -3.85 3.29 -7.73
CA PRO A 45 -3.53 4.52 -7.03
C PRO A 45 -2.46 5.37 -7.72
N ALA A 46 -1.63 4.78 -8.60
CA ALA A 46 -0.66 5.54 -9.39
C ALA A 46 -1.32 6.58 -10.32
N VAL A 47 -2.55 6.33 -10.76
CA VAL A 47 -3.35 7.29 -11.54
C VAL A 47 -3.66 8.54 -10.70
N CYS A 48 -4.01 8.35 -9.42
CA CYS A 48 -4.27 9.43 -8.46
C CYS A 48 -3.01 10.27 -8.21
N ALA A 49 -1.90 9.63 -7.90
CA ALA A 49 -0.61 10.30 -7.72
C ALA A 49 -0.20 11.09 -8.96
N SER A 50 -0.24 10.46 -10.13
CA SER A 50 0.13 11.10 -11.40
C SER A 50 -0.77 12.30 -11.76
N ARG A 51 -2.05 12.26 -11.38
CA ARG A 51 -2.93 13.41 -11.55
C ARG A 51 -2.55 14.55 -10.62
N CYS A 52 -2.22 14.26 -9.37
CA CYS A 52 -1.74 15.23 -8.39
C CYS A 52 -0.43 15.89 -8.82
N GLU A 53 0.51 15.14 -9.40
CA GLU A 53 1.78 15.69 -9.89
C GLU A 53 1.59 16.74 -10.98
N ARG A 54 0.61 16.56 -11.86
CA ARG A 54 0.32 17.47 -12.98
C ARG A 54 -0.55 18.67 -12.63
N ASP A 55 -1.07 18.72 -11.40
CA ASP A 55 -1.95 19.79 -10.95
C ASP A 55 -1.24 20.67 -9.91
N ALA A 56 -1.01 21.93 -10.23
CA ALA A 56 -0.31 22.86 -9.36
C ALA A 56 -1.04 23.13 -8.03
N HIS A 57 -2.36 22.95 -7.99
CA HIS A 57 -3.18 23.12 -6.78
C HIS A 57 -3.14 21.87 -5.86
N CYS A 58 -2.65 20.74 -6.38
CA CYS A 58 -2.62 19.51 -5.60
C CYS A 58 -1.37 19.45 -4.70
N HIS A 59 -1.60 19.29 -3.41
CA HIS A 59 -0.54 19.10 -2.41
C HIS A 59 -0.53 17.69 -1.83
N ALA A 60 -1.69 17.02 -1.82
CA ALA A 60 -1.84 15.64 -1.38
C ALA A 60 -3.00 14.96 -2.10
N TRP A 61 -3.08 13.64 -1.97
CA TRP A 61 -4.14 12.86 -2.57
C TRP A 61 -4.51 11.66 -1.70
N SER A 62 -5.74 11.18 -1.83
CA SER A 62 -6.20 9.90 -1.32
C SER A 62 -6.87 9.11 -2.43
N PHE A 63 -6.59 7.83 -2.48
CA PHE A 63 -7.24 6.86 -3.33
C PHE A 63 -8.05 5.91 -2.47
N SER A 64 -9.34 5.79 -2.75
CA SER A 64 -10.23 4.85 -2.08
C SER A 64 -10.47 3.63 -2.96
N TYR A 65 -10.18 2.45 -2.44
CA TYR A 65 -10.54 1.21 -3.14
C TYR A 65 -12.06 1.08 -3.27
N PRO A 66 -12.56 0.42 -4.32
CA PRO A 66 -13.96 0.08 -4.42
C PRO A 66 -14.42 -0.72 -3.20
N ARG A 67 -15.62 -0.49 -2.73
CA ARG A 67 -16.21 -1.26 -1.61
C ARG A 67 -16.84 -2.56 -2.06
N THR A 68 -17.24 -2.62 -3.32
CA THR A 68 -17.86 -3.81 -3.95
C THR A 68 -17.33 -3.97 -5.38
N ALA A 69 -17.56 -5.14 -5.96
CA ALA A 69 -17.15 -5.43 -7.34
C ALA A 69 -17.78 -4.49 -8.39
N ASN A 70 -18.92 -3.89 -8.09
CA ASN A 70 -19.68 -3.03 -9.01
C ASN A 70 -19.42 -1.54 -8.81
N THR A 71 -18.56 -1.16 -7.85
CA THR A 71 -18.18 0.24 -7.63
C THR A 71 -16.80 0.52 -8.20
N LEU A 72 -16.54 1.78 -8.52
CA LEU A 72 -15.23 2.21 -9.01
C LEU A 72 -14.38 2.75 -7.85
N ALA A 73 -13.07 2.65 -8.00
CA ALA A 73 -12.14 3.36 -7.14
C ALA A 73 -12.30 4.87 -7.33
N THR A 74 -12.05 5.63 -6.28
CA THR A 74 -12.15 7.10 -6.32
C THR A 74 -10.83 7.74 -5.89
N CYS A 75 -10.38 8.69 -6.68
CA CYS A 75 -9.28 9.60 -6.34
C CYS A 75 -9.83 10.89 -5.75
N TRP A 76 -9.18 11.38 -4.70
CA TRP A 76 -9.45 12.63 -4.02
C TRP A 76 -8.20 13.49 -4.05
N LEU A 77 -8.21 14.61 -4.78
CA LEU A 77 -7.13 15.59 -4.82
C LEU A 77 -7.35 16.67 -3.77
N LYS A 78 -6.27 17.05 -3.08
CA LYS A 78 -6.31 17.93 -1.90
C LYS A 78 -5.39 19.14 -2.09
N ASN A 79 -5.90 20.32 -1.74
CA ASN A 79 -5.17 21.59 -1.78
C ASN A 79 -4.33 21.89 -0.52
N LYS A 80 -4.26 20.95 0.40
CA LYS A 80 -3.41 20.96 1.60
C LYS A 80 -2.96 19.54 1.91
N VAL A 81 -2.06 19.39 2.88
CA VAL A 81 -1.55 18.09 3.32
C VAL A 81 -2.15 17.77 4.71
N PRO A 82 -3.32 17.12 4.78
CA PRO A 82 -3.90 16.71 6.07
C PRO A 82 -3.06 15.63 6.74
N PRO A 83 -3.16 15.45 8.07
CA PRO A 83 -2.55 14.35 8.79
C PRO A 83 -2.99 12.99 8.24
N ARG A 84 -2.11 12.00 8.32
CA ARG A 84 -2.43 10.61 7.97
C ARG A 84 -3.27 10.00 9.08
N LEU A 85 -4.33 9.29 8.69
CA LEU A 85 -5.18 8.48 9.55
C LEU A 85 -5.16 7.05 9.04
N GLU A 86 -5.02 6.09 9.92
CA GLU A 86 -5.17 4.68 9.55
C GLU A 86 -6.57 4.43 8.99
N ASP A 87 -6.65 3.97 7.75
CA ASP A 87 -7.90 3.59 7.12
C ASP A 87 -7.63 2.54 6.03
N LYS A 88 -8.20 1.36 6.25
CA LYS A 88 -8.01 0.18 5.41
C LYS A 88 -8.58 0.35 3.98
N CYS A 89 -9.41 1.36 3.76
CA CYS A 89 -10.00 1.64 2.46
C CYS A 89 -8.97 2.12 1.43
N CYS A 90 -7.82 2.65 1.90
CA CYS A 90 -7.24 3.73 1.14
C CYS A 90 -5.72 3.60 0.96
N VAL A 91 -5.23 4.31 -0.04
CA VAL A 91 -3.82 4.66 -0.22
C VAL A 91 -3.75 6.17 -0.30
N SER A 92 -2.83 6.80 0.40
CA SER A 92 -2.67 8.24 0.34
C SER A 92 -1.22 8.66 0.21
N GLY A 93 -1.01 9.82 -0.41
CA GLY A 93 0.32 10.38 -0.61
C GLY A 93 0.31 11.90 -0.64
N VAL A 94 1.50 12.47 -0.67
CA VAL A 94 1.72 13.89 -0.94
C VAL A 94 2.30 14.05 -2.34
N ARG A 95 2.16 15.23 -2.93
CA ARG A 95 2.79 15.56 -4.21
C ARG A 95 4.30 15.34 -4.11
N GLY A 96 4.91 14.79 -5.15
CA GLY A 96 6.34 14.44 -5.18
C GLY A 96 6.71 13.10 -4.53
N ALA A 97 5.79 12.47 -3.79
CA ALA A 97 6.08 11.20 -3.12
C ALA A 97 5.99 9.97 -4.03
N GLY A 98 5.34 10.09 -5.18
CA GLY A 98 5.05 8.97 -6.07
C GLY A 98 4.14 7.92 -5.41
N VAL A 99 3.93 6.81 -6.10
CA VAL A 99 3.31 5.60 -5.55
C VAL A 99 4.30 4.46 -5.68
N PHE A 100 4.66 3.88 -4.56
CA PHE A 100 5.38 2.62 -4.56
C PHE A 100 4.40 1.49 -4.21
N GLU A 101 3.81 0.91 -5.25
CA GLU A 101 3.11 -0.37 -5.14
C GLU A 101 3.94 -1.43 -5.87
N PRO A 102 4.65 -2.32 -5.17
CA PRO A 102 5.34 -3.42 -5.82
C PRO A 102 4.32 -4.33 -6.50
N ARG A 103 4.46 -4.49 -7.82
CA ARG A 103 3.57 -5.33 -8.65
C ARG A 103 4.16 -6.70 -8.93
N ARG A 104 5.32 -6.99 -8.36
CA ARG A 104 5.99 -8.30 -8.43
C ARG A 104 6.73 -8.55 -7.13
N GLY A 105 6.69 -9.78 -6.66
CA GLY A 105 7.44 -10.20 -5.48
C GLY A 105 6.56 -10.66 -4.31
N PRO A 106 7.02 -10.49 -3.08
CA PRO A 106 6.35 -11.04 -1.90
C PRO A 106 5.01 -10.37 -1.56
N ILE A 107 4.78 -9.13 -2.01
CA ILE A 107 3.50 -8.40 -1.86
C ILE A 107 3.27 -7.55 -3.11
N GLU A 108 2.12 -7.76 -3.76
CA GLU A 108 1.71 -7.13 -5.00
C GLU A 108 0.33 -6.51 -4.82
N TYR A 109 0.26 -5.19 -4.70
CA TYR A 109 -1.01 -4.49 -4.51
C TYR A 109 -1.80 -4.38 -5.82
N SER A 110 -3.14 -4.44 -5.71
CA SER A 110 -4.07 -4.38 -6.83
C SER A 110 -3.79 -5.46 -7.89
N ILE A 111 -3.27 -6.59 -7.47
CA ILE A 111 -2.98 -7.75 -8.31
C ILE A 111 -3.77 -8.96 -7.81
N ASP A 112 -4.42 -9.65 -8.74
CA ASP A 112 -4.94 -11.00 -8.58
C ASP A 112 -4.09 -11.99 -9.36
N ARG A 113 -3.86 -13.16 -8.78
CA ARG A 113 -3.24 -14.32 -9.42
C ARG A 113 -4.26 -15.44 -9.51
N LEU A 114 -5.10 -15.35 -10.56
CA LEU A 114 -6.23 -16.25 -10.73
C LEU A 114 -5.81 -17.70 -10.99
N GLY A 115 -6.39 -18.64 -10.23
CA GLY A 115 -6.18 -20.08 -10.35
C GLY A 115 -5.01 -20.64 -9.52
N GLY A 116 -4.89 -21.96 -9.52
CA GLY A 116 -3.92 -22.69 -8.67
C GLY A 116 -4.33 -22.74 -7.21
N ASP A 117 -5.58 -22.42 -6.88
CA ASP A 117 -6.07 -22.42 -5.50
C ASP A 117 -6.22 -23.86 -4.98
N TYR A 118 -5.56 -24.19 -3.88
CA TYR A 118 -5.73 -25.46 -3.19
C TYR A 118 -6.34 -25.33 -1.80
N ARG A 119 -6.33 -24.12 -1.24
CA ARG A 119 -6.90 -23.79 0.07
C ARG A 119 -7.37 -22.34 0.09
N PHE A 120 -8.45 -22.08 0.80
CA PHE A 120 -8.88 -20.73 1.16
C PHE A 120 -9.35 -20.66 2.61
N PHE A 121 -9.33 -19.46 3.18
CA PHE A 121 -9.84 -19.18 4.53
C PHE A 121 -10.20 -17.69 4.67
N GLU A 122 -11.10 -17.41 5.61
CA GLU A 122 -11.48 -16.04 5.95
C GLU A 122 -10.44 -15.38 6.86
N VAL A 123 -10.21 -14.08 6.66
CA VAL A 123 -9.24 -13.30 7.43
C VAL A 123 -9.99 -12.26 8.26
N VAL A 124 -9.99 -12.45 9.58
CA VAL A 124 -10.77 -11.60 10.51
C VAL A 124 -10.13 -10.21 10.66
N ALA A 125 -8.83 -10.05 10.50
CA ALA A 125 -8.14 -8.77 10.62
C ALA A 125 -6.79 -8.78 9.90
N ASN A 126 -6.69 -8.28 8.71
CA ASN A 126 -5.46 -7.72 8.13
C ASN A 126 -5.67 -7.27 6.66
N PRO A 127 -5.84 -6.00 6.38
CA PRO A 127 -6.12 -5.51 5.03
C PRO A 127 -4.91 -5.54 4.10
N SER A 128 -3.72 -5.80 4.60
CA SER A 128 -2.49 -5.84 3.81
C SER A 128 -2.20 -7.19 3.17
N GLY A 129 -2.98 -8.23 3.49
CA GLY A 129 -2.73 -9.59 3.05
C GLY A 129 -1.58 -10.29 3.78
N ALA A 130 -1.03 -9.72 4.84
CA ALA A 130 0.08 -10.31 5.59
C ALA A 130 -0.27 -11.70 6.15
N ALA A 131 -1.53 -11.91 6.58
CA ALA A 131 -1.98 -13.23 7.04
C ALA A 131 -1.90 -14.29 5.93
N CYS A 132 -2.22 -13.92 4.68
CA CYS A 132 -2.09 -14.80 3.52
C CYS A 132 -0.63 -15.16 3.24
N LYS A 133 0.26 -14.16 3.31
CA LYS A 133 1.71 -14.38 3.15
C LYS A 133 2.24 -15.33 4.19
N VAL A 134 1.97 -15.09 5.48
CA VAL A 134 2.42 -15.95 6.59
C VAL A 134 1.90 -17.37 6.44
N ALA A 135 0.61 -17.54 6.11
CA ALA A 135 0.04 -18.86 5.89
C ALA A 135 0.67 -19.58 4.70
N CYS A 136 0.99 -18.86 3.62
CA CYS A 136 1.67 -19.43 2.46
C CYS A 136 3.12 -19.83 2.76
N GLU A 137 3.84 -19.03 3.52
CA GLU A 137 5.21 -19.32 3.95
C GLU A 137 5.29 -20.55 4.86
N ALA A 138 4.27 -20.79 5.67
CA ALA A 138 4.17 -21.96 6.56
C ALA A 138 3.91 -23.28 5.82
N GLU A 139 3.44 -23.25 4.58
CA GLU A 139 3.06 -24.44 3.82
C GLU A 139 4.02 -24.73 2.66
N ASN A 140 4.71 -25.88 2.69
CA ASN A 140 5.68 -26.25 1.65
C ASN A 140 5.08 -26.35 0.24
N LYS A 141 3.78 -26.62 0.12
CA LYS A 141 3.06 -26.67 -1.16
C LYS A 141 2.80 -25.27 -1.74
N CYS A 142 2.72 -24.23 -0.89
CA CYS A 142 2.36 -22.90 -1.34
C CYS A 142 3.47 -22.25 -2.16
N ARG A 143 3.08 -21.63 -3.28
CA ARG A 143 3.96 -20.87 -4.19
C ARG A 143 3.56 -19.42 -4.32
N ALA A 144 2.27 -19.16 -4.21
CA ALA A 144 1.70 -17.82 -4.30
C ALA A 144 0.41 -17.74 -3.48
N TRP A 145 -0.05 -16.54 -3.24
CA TRP A 145 -1.27 -16.28 -2.51
C TRP A 145 -2.02 -15.07 -3.08
N THR A 146 -3.32 -15.02 -2.86
CA THR A 146 -4.15 -13.85 -3.12
C THR A 146 -5.05 -13.58 -1.91
N TYR A 147 -4.99 -12.36 -1.41
CA TYR A 147 -5.95 -11.80 -0.47
C TYR A 147 -7.03 -11.04 -1.24
N VAL A 148 -8.28 -11.38 -1.01
CA VAL A 148 -9.45 -10.68 -1.57
C VAL A 148 -10.10 -9.85 -0.49
N ARG A 149 -10.30 -8.57 -0.77
CA ARG A 149 -10.93 -7.62 0.16
C ARG A 149 -12.38 -8.00 0.44
N ALA A 150 -12.88 -7.65 1.62
CA ALA A 150 -14.29 -7.79 1.96
C ALA A 150 -15.20 -7.12 0.92
N GLY A 151 -16.39 -7.69 0.70
CA GLY A 151 -17.40 -7.16 -0.21
C GLY A 151 -17.23 -7.53 -1.69
N TYR A 152 -16.14 -8.20 -2.08
CA TYR A 152 -15.94 -8.64 -3.47
C TYR A 152 -16.52 -10.04 -3.78
N ILE A 153 -16.20 -11.02 -2.95
CA ILE A 153 -16.69 -12.39 -3.10
C ILE A 153 -17.61 -12.73 -1.93
N THR A 154 -17.21 -12.33 -0.73
CA THR A 154 -17.98 -12.55 0.50
C THR A 154 -17.95 -11.26 1.34
N PRO A 155 -18.83 -11.12 2.34
CA PRO A 155 -18.79 -10.01 3.29
C PRO A 155 -17.46 -9.91 4.04
N PHE A 156 -16.74 -11.03 4.19
CA PHE A 156 -15.45 -11.10 4.88
C PHE A 156 -14.28 -11.19 3.90
N PRO A 157 -13.11 -10.63 4.24
CA PRO A 157 -11.92 -10.80 3.43
C PRO A 157 -11.47 -12.26 3.45
N ARG A 158 -10.87 -12.71 2.34
CA ARG A 158 -10.50 -14.11 2.14
C ARG A 158 -9.10 -14.25 1.56
N CYS A 159 -8.34 -15.23 2.09
CA CYS A 159 -7.10 -15.70 1.51
C CYS A 159 -7.33 -16.88 0.58
N TYR A 160 -6.58 -16.91 -0.52
CA TYR A 160 -6.45 -18.06 -1.41
C TYR A 160 -4.97 -18.44 -1.51
N LEU A 161 -4.63 -19.66 -1.11
CA LEU A 161 -3.27 -20.21 -1.21
C LEU A 161 -3.17 -21.05 -2.49
N LYS A 162 -2.05 -20.89 -3.21
CA LYS A 162 -1.86 -21.42 -4.56
C LYS A 162 -0.64 -22.32 -4.63
N ASP A 163 -0.78 -23.46 -5.31
CA ASP A 163 0.28 -24.43 -5.52
C ASP A 163 1.23 -24.09 -6.70
N ARG A 164 0.90 -23.06 -7.46
CA ARG A 164 1.67 -22.57 -8.59
C ARG A 164 1.59 -21.05 -8.73
N ILE A 165 2.59 -20.46 -9.37
CA ILE A 165 2.63 -19.04 -9.69
C ILE A 165 1.90 -18.82 -11.00
N THR A 166 0.73 -18.20 -10.95
CA THR A 166 -0.06 -17.80 -12.11
C THR A 166 0.26 -16.37 -12.54
N PRO A 167 0.00 -15.99 -13.82
CA PRO A 167 0.25 -14.64 -14.29
C PRO A 167 -0.50 -13.59 -13.47
N PRO A 168 0.13 -12.45 -13.12
CA PRO A 168 -0.51 -11.36 -12.40
C PRO A 168 -1.54 -10.68 -13.31
N ARG A 169 -2.73 -10.36 -12.75
CA ARG A 169 -3.78 -9.57 -13.39
C ARG A 169 -4.10 -8.38 -12.52
N HIS A 170 -4.20 -7.19 -13.11
CA HIS A 170 -4.58 -6.00 -12.38
C HIS A 170 -6.04 -6.08 -11.92
N LYS A 171 -6.28 -6.10 -10.61
CA LYS A 171 -7.61 -6.09 -9.98
C LYS A 171 -7.57 -5.35 -8.64
N PRO A 172 -8.40 -4.32 -8.44
CA PRO A 172 -8.41 -3.52 -7.21
C PRO A 172 -8.93 -4.26 -5.97
N CYS A 173 -9.62 -5.41 -6.16
CA CYS A 173 -10.08 -6.25 -5.05
C CYS A 173 -8.93 -6.80 -4.19
N CYS A 174 -7.74 -6.91 -4.81
CA CYS A 174 -6.86 -7.98 -4.41
C CYS A 174 -5.46 -7.48 -4.06
N ILE A 175 -4.81 -8.24 -3.20
CA ILE A 175 -3.39 -8.16 -2.92
C ILE A 175 -2.87 -9.57 -3.10
N SER A 176 -1.83 -9.76 -3.88
CA SER A 176 -1.21 -11.05 -4.09
C SER A 176 0.26 -11.07 -3.70
N GLY A 177 0.87 -12.22 -3.76
CA GLY A 177 2.31 -12.34 -3.62
C GLY A 177 2.82 -13.71 -4.01
N VAL A 178 4.13 -13.76 -4.23
CA VAL A 178 4.89 -14.98 -4.53
C VAL A 178 5.83 -15.26 -3.38
N VAL A 179 5.91 -16.51 -2.95
CA VAL A 179 6.71 -16.91 -1.78
C VAL A 179 7.95 -17.69 -2.20
N ARG A 180 7.88 -18.49 -3.29
CA ARG A 180 8.98 -19.37 -3.73
C ARG A 180 9.01 -19.56 -5.23
#